data_3cdb3d860a3d2c2bdea25d655736c917
#
_entry.id   3cdb3d860a3d2c2bdea25d655736c917
#
_cell.length_a   1.000
_cell.length_b   1.000
_cell.length_c   1.000
_cell.angle_alpha   90.00
_cell.angle_beta   90.00
_cell.angle_gamma   90.00
#
_symmetry.space_group_name_H-M   'P 1'
#
loop_
_entity.id
_entity.type
_entity.pdbx_description
1 polymer ?
#
loop_
_entity_poly.entity_id
_entity_poly.type
_entity_poly.pdbx_seq_one_letter_code
_entity_poly.pdbx_strand_id
1 'polypeptide(L)'
;MPEIPVKLYVDHLLKECRHVARQLALLSGPIKDDALRAMADRVAADEELILAANSKDVDAVGKSYEKEVTKDRMKAAVARVRMTPDHIKEIVERLRVVADLPDPVGAVTSRWERPNGLQVSRVRVPIGVIGVISEMSPLVTVDSLALCLKSGNLCVFRGAPEWSLTHKAIEKGLHEAAEQRGIPAGAWVLIERPEKEAAIELIRSGKSLDAIIPRGGTGLRKAVLEHAKMPVLCDDGGLTYLYVDEDTDIPLAQNIVINSKVQSAGAANALDTLLVQQFIGRQFLPPVINRLLDEFKVEVRGCPKTTALIGQMAMSGHTSIIPAMDADWCTQFQGPVLAVKMVENLDEALAHIVGHGPCLTAVIATTRYESAMRFTREVDASAVFVNVSSRLNAGDSYGMGADIGLSGSRLHAKGPICLEQLTCEKYVVFGSGQLKVPHPVPESYFDAIMLKRP
;
A
#
# COMPACT_ATOMS: atom_id res chain seq x y z
N MET A 1 25.06 -2.61 31.65
CA MET A 1 23.78 -2.13 32.20
C MET A 1 22.74 -3.19 31.87
N PRO A 2 21.79 -3.53 32.75
CA PRO A 2 20.72 -4.43 32.39
C PRO A 2 19.97 -3.86 31.19
N GLU A 3 19.70 -4.69 30.22
CA GLU A 3 19.02 -4.31 28.99
C GLU A 3 17.57 -3.86 29.33
N ILE A 4 17.19 -2.64 28.89
CA ILE A 4 15.84 -2.13 29.17
C ILE A 4 14.84 -3.08 28.53
N PRO A 5 13.81 -3.56 29.24
CA PRO A 5 12.76 -4.40 28.65
C PRO A 5 12.15 -3.75 27.40
N VAL A 6 11.92 -4.54 26.36
CA VAL A 6 11.44 -4.05 25.05
C VAL A 6 10.17 -3.21 25.20
N LYS A 7 9.24 -3.62 26.04
CA LYS A 7 8.00 -2.87 26.30
C LYS A 7 8.29 -1.46 26.84
N LEU A 8 9.17 -1.33 27.84
CA LEU A 8 9.52 -0.03 28.41
C LEU A 8 10.25 0.87 27.39
N TYR A 9 11.06 0.26 26.52
CA TYR A 9 11.71 0.96 25.42
C TYR A 9 10.68 1.54 24.46
N VAL A 10 9.71 0.73 23.99
CA VAL A 10 8.65 1.18 23.09
C VAL A 10 7.77 2.23 23.77
N ASP A 11 7.32 1.99 25.00
CA ASP A 11 6.49 2.94 25.75
C ASP A 11 7.20 4.30 25.93
N HIS A 12 8.52 4.28 26.17
CA HIS A 12 9.33 5.51 26.29
C HIS A 12 9.39 6.29 24.99
N LEU A 13 9.63 5.62 23.85
CA LEU A 13 9.66 6.25 22.53
C LEU A 13 8.31 6.87 22.15
N LEU A 14 7.20 6.24 22.53
CA LEU A 14 5.86 6.69 22.17
C LEU A 14 5.32 7.79 23.10
N LYS A 15 6.01 8.11 24.20
CA LYS A 15 5.50 9.00 25.24
C LYS A 15 5.14 10.40 24.72
N GLU A 16 5.98 11.00 23.90
CA GLU A 16 5.82 12.36 23.39
C GLU A 16 5.12 12.44 22.02
N CYS A 17 4.87 11.29 21.36
CA CYS A 17 4.37 11.26 19.99
C CYS A 17 3.06 12.05 19.81
N ARG A 18 2.11 11.97 20.75
CA ARG A 18 0.84 12.72 20.65
C ARG A 18 1.03 14.23 20.77
N HIS A 19 2.02 14.69 21.54
CA HIS A 19 2.34 16.10 21.63
C HIS A 19 2.94 16.63 20.33
N VAL A 20 3.93 15.91 19.77
CA VAL A 20 4.57 16.27 18.51
C VAL A 20 3.59 16.18 17.32
N ALA A 21 2.72 15.17 17.28
CA ALA A 21 1.70 15.05 16.24
C ALA A 21 0.76 16.28 16.19
N ARG A 22 0.41 16.88 17.34
CA ARG A 22 -0.36 18.11 17.37
C ARG A 22 0.39 19.30 16.78
N GLN A 23 1.71 19.38 16.99
CA GLN A 23 2.55 20.41 16.38
C GLN A 23 2.62 20.23 14.86
N LEU A 24 2.83 18.99 14.38
CA LEU A 24 2.86 18.66 12.95
C LEU A 24 1.54 19.01 12.24
N ALA A 25 0.40 18.75 12.88
CA ALA A 25 -0.92 19.04 12.34
C ALA A 25 -1.17 20.54 12.12
N LEU A 26 -0.39 21.42 12.74
CA LEU A 26 -0.50 22.88 12.63
C LEU A 26 0.53 23.49 11.67
N LEU A 27 1.46 22.71 11.13
CA LEU A 27 2.45 23.20 10.17
C LEU A 27 1.79 23.58 8.85
N SER A 28 2.26 24.70 8.30
CA SER A 28 1.83 25.12 6.96
C SER A 28 2.44 24.24 5.87
N GLY A 29 1.74 24.11 4.73
CA GLY A 29 2.22 23.37 3.57
C GLY A 29 3.65 23.76 3.13
N PRO A 30 3.95 25.05 2.93
CA PRO A 30 5.29 25.49 2.53
C PRO A 30 6.44 25.01 3.42
N ILE A 31 6.23 24.94 4.74
CA ILE A 31 7.27 24.43 5.68
C ILE A 31 7.52 22.93 5.42
N LYS A 32 6.46 22.15 5.22
CA LYS A 32 6.56 20.72 4.93
C LYS A 32 7.22 20.48 3.57
N ASP A 33 6.89 21.29 2.57
CA ASP A 33 7.45 21.20 1.20
C ASP A 33 8.94 21.52 1.19
N ASP A 34 9.34 22.58 1.89
CA ASP A 34 10.76 22.98 2.00
C ASP A 34 11.57 21.92 2.78
N ALA A 35 11.00 21.36 3.83
CA ALA A 35 11.62 20.26 4.57
C ALA A 35 11.81 19.01 3.69
N LEU A 36 10.81 18.59 2.92
CA LEU A 36 10.90 17.43 2.02
C LEU A 36 11.96 17.64 0.92
N ARG A 37 12.09 18.86 0.36
CA ARG A 37 13.15 19.18 -0.60
C ARG A 37 14.52 19.15 0.05
N ALA A 38 14.66 19.71 1.25
CA ALA A 38 15.92 19.64 2.01
C ALA A 38 16.30 18.19 2.37
N MET A 39 15.32 17.34 2.71
CA MET A 39 15.52 15.90 2.94
C MET A 39 16.02 15.22 1.66
N ALA A 40 15.46 15.54 0.48
CA ALA A 40 15.90 15.01 -0.80
C ALA A 40 17.36 15.40 -1.10
N ASP A 41 17.72 16.68 -0.92
CA ASP A 41 19.07 17.16 -1.13
C ASP A 41 20.07 16.53 -0.17
N ARG A 42 19.65 16.27 1.09
CA ARG A 42 20.47 15.59 2.08
C ARG A 42 20.71 14.12 1.74
N VAL A 43 19.69 13.38 1.29
CA VAL A 43 19.86 11.99 0.83
C VAL A 43 20.81 11.91 -0.35
N ALA A 44 20.74 12.85 -1.30
CA ALA A 44 21.67 12.93 -2.42
C ALA A 44 23.11 13.19 -1.94
N ALA A 45 23.29 14.08 -0.97
CA ALA A 45 24.60 14.38 -0.39
C ALA A 45 25.20 13.23 0.42
N ASP A 46 24.35 12.43 1.07
CA ASP A 46 24.75 11.31 1.93
C ASP A 46 24.83 9.96 1.15
N GLU A 47 24.77 9.95 -0.20
CA GLU A 47 24.76 8.73 -1.03
C GLU A 47 25.85 7.74 -0.62
N GLU A 48 27.12 8.19 -0.55
CA GLU A 48 28.25 7.32 -0.18
C GLU A 48 28.10 6.74 1.22
N LEU A 49 27.63 7.54 2.18
CA LEU A 49 27.41 7.12 3.56
C LEU A 49 26.30 6.08 3.66
N ILE A 50 25.19 6.27 2.94
CA ILE A 50 24.07 5.33 2.90
C ILE A 50 24.50 4.02 2.25
N LEU A 51 25.20 4.06 1.12
CA LEU A 51 25.69 2.86 0.42
C LEU A 51 26.75 2.11 1.24
N ALA A 52 27.60 2.82 2.01
CA ALA A 52 28.55 2.19 2.94
C ALA A 52 27.83 1.50 4.12
N ALA A 53 26.76 2.08 4.65
CA ALA A 53 25.90 1.43 5.65
C ALA A 53 25.20 0.20 5.07
N ASN A 54 24.66 0.31 3.86
CA ASN A 54 24.04 -0.81 3.16
C ASN A 54 25.01 -1.96 2.88
N SER A 55 26.25 -1.68 2.51
CA SER A 55 27.27 -2.75 2.34
C SER A 55 27.45 -3.59 3.60
N LYS A 56 27.40 -2.98 4.79
CA LYS A 56 27.47 -3.69 6.07
C LYS A 56 26.25 -4.56 6.33
N ASP A 57 25.05 -4.07 5.98
CA ASP A 57 23.81 -4.85 6.07
C ASP A 57 23.87 -6.07 5.12
N VAL A 58 24.33 -5.87 3.88
CA VAL A 58 24.55 -6.92 2.89
C VAL A 58 25.52 -8.00 3.39
N ASP A 59 26.64 -7.59 4.00
CA ASP A 59 27.62 -8.52 4.58
C ASP A 59 27.04 -9.30 5.74
N ALA A 60 26.24 -8.66 6.60
CA ALA A 60 25.57 -9.30 7.73
C ALA A 60 24.55 -10.36 7.24
N VAL A 61 23.77 -10.03 6.21
CA VAL A 61 22.84 -10.98 5.58
C VAL A 61 23.62 -12.14 4.95
N GLY A 62 24.69 -11.88 4.18
CA GLY A 62 25.54 -12.93 3.61
C GLY A 62 26.03 -13.94 4.67
N LYS A 63 26.56 -13.43 5.79
CA LYS A 63 27.04 -14.27 6.91
C LYS A 63 25.94 -15.08 7.60
N SER A 64 24.73 -14.54 7.72
CA SER A 64 23.61 -15.25 8.35
C SER A 64 23.14 -16.45 7.52
N TYR A 65 23.26 -16.37 6.21
CA TYR A 65 22.88 -17.45 5.28
C TYR A 65 23.98 -18.49 5.01
N GLU A 66 25.26 -18.21 5.31
CA GLU A 66 26.37 -19.13 5.06
C GLU A 66 26.23 -20.49 5.78
N LYS A 67 25.51 -20.54 6.91
CA LYS A 67 25.39 -21.72 7.76
C LYS A 67 24.17 -22.59 7.51
N GLU A 68 23.14 -22.09 6.80
CA GLU A 68 21.81 -22.71 6.83
C GLU A 68 21.16 -22.96 5.45
N VAL A 69 21.71 -22.43 4.32
CA VAL A 69 20.96 -22.39 3.05
C VAL A 69 21.82 -22.62 1.81
N THR A 70 21.19 -23.00 0.69
CA THR A 70 21.85 -23.15 -0.62
C THR A 70 22.43 -21.83 -1.11
N LYS A 71 23.56 -21.89 -1.86
CA LYS A 71 24.23 -20.69 -2.44
C LYS A 71 23.30 -19.79 -3.24
N ASP A 72 22.29 -20.36 -3.91
CA ASP A 72 21.37 -19.57 -4.74
C ASP A 72 20.38 -18.76 -3.87
N ARG A 73 19.90 -19.32 -2.77
CA ARG A 73 19.07 -18.58 -1.81
C ARG A 73 19.83 -17.45 -1.12
N MET A 74 21.09 -17.70 -0.76
CA MET A 74 21.97 -16.65 -0.23
C MET A 74 22.15 -15.51 -1.24
N LYS A 75 22.47 -15.83 -2.51
CA LYS A 75 22.59 -14.83 -3.58
C LYS A 75 21.31 -14.00 -3.74
N ALA A 76 20.15 -14.65 -3.74
CA ALA A 76 18.85 -13.97 -3.85
C ALA A 76 18.59 -13.05 -2.65
N ALA A 77 18.88 -13.49 -1.42
CA ALA A 77 18.74 -12.67 -0.22
C ALA A 77 19.67 -11.45 -0.23
N VAL A 78 20.95 -11.65 -0.58
CA VAL A 78 21.94 -10.56 -0.72
C VAL A 78 21.51 -9.58 -1.82
N ALA A 79 21.05 -10.06 -2.97
CA ALA A 79 20.59 -9.22 -4.08
C ALA A 79 19.38 -8.36 -3.66
N ARG A 80 18.47 -8.91 -2.86
CA ARG A 80 17.30 -8.20 -2.34
C ARG A 80 17.69 -7.03 -1.43
N VAL A 81 18.74 -7.19 -0.62
CA VAL A 81 19.16 -6.17 0.37
C VAL A 81 20.12 -5.15 -0.22
N ARG A 82 20.72 -5.41 -1.36
CA ARG A 82 21.69 -4.51 -1.97
C ARG A 82 21.04 -3.28 -2.58
N MET A 83 21.45 -2.09 -2.12
CA MET A 83 21.14 -0.82 -2.76
C MET A 83 22.20 -0.42 -3.79
N THR A 84 21.77 0.36 -4.76
CA THR A 84 22.60 0.95 -5.81
C THR A 84 22.41 2.48 -5.82
N PRO A 85 23.29 3.24 -6.48
CA PRO A 85 23.07 4.68 -6.69
C PRO A 85 21.71 5.01 -7.32
N ASP A 86 21.18 4.15 -8.18
CA ASP A 86 19.87 4.36 -8.79
C ASP A 86 18.72 4.29 -7.79
N HIS A 87 18.82 3.42 -6.76
CA HIS A 87 17.86 3.42 -5.66
C HIS A 87 17.92 4.71 -4.82
N ILE A 88 19.11 5.33 -4.66
CA ILE A 88 19.23 6.62 -3.99
C ILE A 88 18.58 7.72 -4.82
N LYS A 89 18.84 7.74 -6.14
CA LYS A 89 18.17 8.68 -7.06
C LYS A 89 16.64 8.54 -7.02
N GLU A 90 16.13 7.31 -6.97
CA GLU A 90 14.70 7.04 -6.85
C GLU A 90 14.13 7.61 -5.54
N ILE A 91 14.83 7.44 -4.42
CA ILE A 91 14.44 8.03 -3.12
C ILE A 91 14.38 9.56 -3.22
N VAL A 92 15.40 10.18 -3.80
CA VAL A 92 15.48 11.65 -3.99
C VAL A 92 14.32 12.16 -4.84
N GLU A 93 14.04 11.49 -5.95
CA GLU A 93 12.94 11.84 -6.86
C GLU A 93 11.58 11.74 -6.15
N ARG A 94 11.33 10.67 -5.41
CA ARG A 94 10.07 10.46 -4.68
C ARG A 94 9.86 11.53 -3.60
N LEU A 95 10.89 11.91 -2.85
CA LEU A 95 10.80 13.01 -1.88
C LEU A 95 10.40 14.33 -2.55
N ARG A 96 10.97 14.64 -3.72
CA ARG A 96 10.65 15.84 -4.50
C ARG A 96 9.22 15.78 -5.04
N VAL A 97 8.80 14.64 -5.59
CA VAL A 97 7.42 14.43 -6.05
C VAL A 97 6.43 14.65 -4.92
N VAL A 98 6.66 14.09 -3.72
CA VAL A 98 5.77 14.29 -2.57
C VAL A 98 5.78 15.75 -2.10
N ALA A 99 6.91 16.45 -2.17
CA ALA A 99 6.98 17.88 -1.85
C ALA A 99 6.09 18.72 -2.76
N ASP A 100 5.99 18.36 -4.04
CA ASP A 100 5.23 19.11 -5.05
C ASP A 100 3.72 18.79 -5.04
N LEU A 101 3.29 17.75 -4.32
CA LEU A 101 1.86 17.42 -4.19
C LEU A 101 1.11 18.50 -3.38
N PRO A 102 -0.18 18.73 -3.66
CA PRO A 102 -1.03 19.58 -2.84
C PRO A 102 -1.11 19.07 -1.39
N ASP A 103 -1.00 20.00 -0.43
CA ASP A 103 -1.21 19.66 0.98
C ASP A 103 -2.69 19.31 1.24
N PRO A 104 -3.01 18.12 1.73
CA PRO A 104 -4.40 17.76 2.01
C PRO A 104 -4.95 18.42 3.29
N VAL A 105 -4.08 18.85 4.21
CA VAL A 105 -4.50 19.37 5.51
C VAL A 105 -5.16 20.74 5.35
N GLY A 106 -6.37 20.87 5.88
CA GLY A 106 -7.17 22.10 5.77
C GLY A 106 -8.01 22.17 4.49
N ALA A 107 -7.87 21.22 3.55
CA ALA A 107 -8.69 21.19 2.36
C ALA A 107 -10.18 21.01 2.72
N VAL A 108 -11.04 21.85 2.13
CA VAL A 108 -12.50 21.76 2.29
C VAL A 108 -13.05 20.81 1.23
N THR A 109 -13.50 19.62 1.65
CA THR A 109 -14.03 18.59 0.73
C THR A 109 -15.48 18.83 0.35
N SER A 110 -16.25 19.46 1.24
CA SER A 110 -17.63 19.88 0.96
C SER A 110 -18.05 21.03 1.85
N ARG A 111 -18.93 21.88 1.33
CA ARG A 111 -19.52 23.02 2.07
C ARG A 111 -20.97 23.17 1.68
N TRP A 112 -21.83 23.41 2.67
CA TRP A 112 -23.25 23.69 2.44
C TRP A 112 -23.81 24.60 3.52
N GLU A 113 -24.89 25.27 3.18
CA GLU A 113 -25.66 26.09 4.11
C GLU A 113 -26.97 25.39 4.49
N ARG A 114 -27.37 25.52 5.75
CA ARG A 114 -28.63 24.99 6.24
C ARG A 114 -29.72 26.07 6.20
N PRO A 115 -31.02 25.71 6.13
CA PRO A 115 -32.11 26.68 6.14
C PRO A 115 -32.14 27.62 7.35
N ASN A 116 -31.51 27.21 8.47
CA ASN A 116 -31.37 28.05 9.67
C ASN A 116 -30.12 28.94 9.66
N GLY A 117 -29.41 29.04 8.53
CA GLY A 117 -28.22 29.89 8.36
C GLY A 117 -26.91 29.28 8.86
N LEU A 118 -26.88 28.00 9.30
CA LEU A 118 -25.62 27.33 9.63
C LEU A 118 -24.81 27.07 8.36
N GLN A 119 -23.55 27.53 8.36
CA GLN A 119 -22.58 27.20 7.32
C GLN A 119 -21.75 26.01 7.79
N VAL A 120 -21.92 24.86 7.15
CA VAL A 120 -21.24 23.61 7.49
C VAL A 120 -20.17 23.30 6.46
N SER A 121 -18.96 23.01 6.91
CA SER A 121 -17.86 22.58 6.05
C SER A 121 -17.29 21.26 6.57
N ARG A 122 -16.89 20.38 5.65
CA ARG A 122 -16.03 19.22 5.95
C ARG A 122 -14.60 19.59 5.58
N VAL A 123 -13.70 19.42 6.52
CA VAL A 123 -12.30 19.86 6.39
C VAL A 123 -11.38 18.68 6.70
N ARG A 124 -10.41 18.41 5.84
CA ARG A 124 -9.40 17.36 6.06
C ARG A 124 -8.45 17.73 7.20
N VAL A 125 -8.18 16.76 8.05
CA VAL A 125 -7.21 16.85 9.15
C VAL A 125 -6.36 15.58 9.21
N PRO A 126 -5.13 15.63 9.75
CA PRO A 126 -4.32 14.43 9.94
C PRO A 126 -5.04 13.37 10.78
N ILE A 127 -4.73 12.10 10.56
CA ILE A 127 -5.16 10.98 11.43
C ILE A 127 -4.52 11.15 12.82
N GLY A 128 -3.21 11.46 12.86
CA GLY A 128 -2.46 11.69 14.10
C GLY A 128 -1.13 10.94 14.14
N VAL A 129 -1.00 9.92 14.98
CA VAL A 129 0.20 9.08 15.12
C VAL A 129 -0.02 7.78 14.36
N ILE A 130 0.77 7.55 13.31
CA ILE A 130 0.67 6.38 12.44
C ILE A 130 1.87 5.47 12.67
N GLY A 131 1.61 4.22 13.05
CA GLY A 131 2.63 3.16 13.09
C GLY A 131 2.81 2.53 11.72
N VAL A 132 4.05 2.34 11.27
CA VAL A 132 4.38 1.60 10.05
C VAL A 132 5.36 0.49 10.39
N ILE A 133 5.01 -0.76 10.07
CA ILE A 133 5.90 -1.91 10.20
C ILE A 133 6.19 -2.44 8.80
N SER A 134 7.46 -2.40 8.39
CA SER A 134 7.86 -2.75 7.03
C SER A 134 8.90 -3.87 7.00
N GLU A 135 8.64 -4.89 6.17
CA GLU A 135 9.59 -5.91 5.73
C GLU A 135 10.17 -5.59 4.33
N MET A 136 9.92 -4.36 3.85
CA MET A 136 10.28 -3.91 2.51
C MET A 136 11.58 -3.10 2.54
N SER A 137 12.03 -2.68 1.35
CA SER A 137 13.25 -1.87 1.18
C SER A 137 13.14 -0.49 1.84
N PRO A 138 14.27 0.21 2.07
CA PRO A 138 14.30 1.57 2.61
C PRO A 138 13.49 2.61 1.83
N LEU A 139 13.21 2.36 0.55
CA LEU A 139 12.34 3.21 -0.26
C LEU A 139 10.94 3.36 0.38
N VAL A 140 10.33 2.23 0.81
CA VAL A 140 9.03 2.25 1.51
C VAL A 140 9.09 3.00 2.83
N THR A 141 10.25 2.98 3.51
CA THR A 141 10.47 3.77 4.72
C THR A 141 10.37 5.26 4.40
N VAL A 142 11.12 5.72 3.39
CA VAL A 142 11.15 7.13 3.02
C VAL A 142 9.79 7.59 2.52
N ASP A 143 9.11 6.79 1.68
CA ASP A 143 7.74 7.09 1.24
C ASP A 143 6.80 7.26 2.43
N SER A 144 6.90 6.37 3.43
CA SER A 144 6.05 6.43 4.63
C SER A 144 6.31 7.69 5.45
N LEU A 145 7.58 8.05 5.67
CA LEU A 145 7.97 9.26 6.38
C LEU A 145 7.52 10.53 5.63
N ALA A 146 7.77 10.58 4.32
CA ALA A 146 7.42 11.72 3.48
C ALA A 146 5.90 11.95 3.42
N LEU A 147 5.13 10.90 3.18
CA LEU A 147 3.67 11.00 3.10
C LEU A 147 3.04 11.34 4.46
N CYS A 148 3.55 10.77 5.57
CA CYS A 148 3.11 11.12 6.91
C CYS A 148 3.42 12.60 7.22
N LEU A 149 4.63 13.07 6.96
CA LEU A 149 5.03 14.46 7.16
C LEU A 149 4.15 15.42 6.33
N LYS A 150 3.99 15.14 5.02
CA LYS A 150 3.18 15.98 4.12
C LYS A 150 1.72 16.05 4.56
N SER A 151 1.15 14.94 5.04
CA SER A 151 -0.22 14.87 5.54
C SER A 151 -0.37 15.30 7.01
N GLY A 152 0.71 15.80 7.65
CA GLY A 152 0.70 16.34 9.01
C GLY A 152 0.62 15.29 10.11
N ASN A 153 0.95 14.03 9.80
CA ASN A 153 0.99 12.92 10.74
C ASN A 153 2.39 12.71 11.31
N LEU A 154 2.48 12.20 12.53
CA LEU A 154 3.69 11.62 13.07
C LEU A 154 3.80 10.15 12.64
N CYS A 155 4.96 9.74 12.15
CA CYS A 155 5.25 8.37 11.77
C CYS A 155 6.09 7.66 12.83
N VAL A 156 5.62 6.52 13.35
CA VAL A 156 6.42 5.59 14.14
C VAL A 156 6.78 4.41 13.24
N PHE A 157 8.05 4.32 12.88
CA PHE A 157 8.51 3.36 11.87
C PHE A 157 9.34 2.25 12.48
N ARG A 158 9.04 0.99 12.09
CA ARG A 158 9.89 -0.18 12.32
C ARG A 158 10.20 -0.88 11.01
N GLY A 159 11.47 -0.79 10.58
CA GLY A 159 11.96 -1.46 9.38
C GLY A 159 12.35 -2.91 9.61
N ALA A 160 12.63 -3.62 8.51
CA ALA A 160 13.19 -4.95 8.54
C ALA A 160 14.62 -4.94 9.11
N PRO A 161 14.97 -5.91 9.97
CA PRO A 161 16.30 -5.98 10.59
C PRO A 161 17.46 -6.03 9.60
N GLU A 162 17.23 -6.61 8.42
CA GLU A 162 18.21 -6.71 7.32
C GLU A 162 18.67 -5.36 6.76
N TRP A 163 17.93 -4.28 7.07
CA TRP A 163 18.22 -2.92 6.62
C TRP A 163 18.56 -1.96 7.77
N SER A 164 18.90 -2.48 8.93
CA SER A 164 18.95 -1.71 10.17
C SER A 164 19.96 -0.56 10.11
N LEU A 165 21.17 -0.78 9.58
CA LEU A 165 22.18 0.28 9.43
C LEU A 165 21.83 1.25 8.32
N THR A 166 21.25 0.75 7.23
CA THR A 166 20.78 1.58 6.12
C THR A 166 19.65 2.52 6.57
N HIS A 167 18.64 1.98 7.29
CA HIS A 167 17.54 2.81 7.83
C HIS A 167 18.07 3.90 8.77
N LYS A 168 19.02 3.56 9.64
CA LYS A 168 19.62 4.52 10.58
C LYS A 168 20.42 5.62 9.87
N ALA A 169 21.15 5.26 8.81
CA ALA A 169 21.90 6.24 8.02
C ALA A 169 20.96 7.22 7.30
N ILE A 170 19.90 6.70 6.66
CA ILE A 170 18.91 7.52 5.97
C ILE A 170 18.15 8.41 6.98
N GLU A 171 17.62 7.82 8.05
CA GLU A 171 16.82 8.51 9.06
C GLU A 171 17.58 9.70 9.66
N LYS A 172 18.84 9.51 10.02
CA LYS A 172 19.68 10.57 10.58
C LYS A 172 19.78 11.78 9.64
N GLY A 173 20.04 11.54 8.36
CA GLY A 173 20.13 12.61 7.35
C GLY A 173 18.80 13.33 7.16
N LEU A 174 17.70 12.58 7.07
CA LEU A 174 16.36 13.15 6.95
C LEU A 174 16.00 14.01 8.17
N HIS A 175 16.31 13.54 9.38
CA HIS A 175 16.02 14.22 10.63
C HIS A 175 16.75 15.57 10.71
N GLU A 176 18.07 15.57 10.52
CA GLU A 176 18.88 16.79 10.54
C GLU A 176 18.41 17.83 9.50
N ALA A 177 18.05 17.37 8.28
CA ALA A 177 17.58 18.27 7.23
C ALA A 177 16.20 18.86 7.55
N ALA A 178 15.28 18.07 8.08
CA ALA A 178 13.93 18.50 8.40
C ALA A 178 13.88 19.49 9.58
N GLU A 179 14.64 19.23 10.66
CA GLU A 179 14.73 20.13 11.82
C GLU A 179 15.24 21.52 11.43
N GLN A 180 16.24 21.60 10.54
CA GLN A 180 16.74 22.87 10.02
C GLN A 180 15.68 23.68 9.26
N ARG A 181 14.60 23.04 8.83
CA ARG A 181 13.46 23.66 8.13
C ARG A 181 12.21 23.87 9.02
N GLY A 182 12.39 23.74 10.35
CA GLY A 182 11.33 24.01 11.30
C GLY A 182 10.37 22.85 11.57
N ILE A 183 10.73 21.64 11.15
CA ILE A 183 10.00 20.44 11.55
C ILE A 183 10.36 20.12 13.02
N PRO A 184 9.37 19.89 13.90
CA PRO A 184 9.64 19.55 15.29
C PRO A 184 10.51 18.30 15.43
N ALA A 185 11.43 18.32 16.41
CA ALA A 185 12.15 17.13 16.81
C ALA A 185 11.15 16.02 17.18
N GLY A 186 11.41 14.80 16.72
CA GLY A 186 10.51 13.67 16.93
C GLY A 186 9.29 13.62 15.99
N ALA A 187 9.32 14.33 14.85
CA ALA A 187 8.31 14.23 13.79
C ALA A 187 8.12 12.80 13.26
N TRP A 188 9.11 11.96 13.44
CA TRP A 188 9.03 10.52 13.31
C TRP A 188 9.91 9.83 14.35
N VAL A 189 9.62 8.55 14.59
CA VAL A 189 10.32 7.72 15.56
C VAL A 189 10.72 6.41 14.89
N LEU A 190 12.02 6.13 14.80
CA LEU A 190 12.55 4.85 14.36
C LEU A 190 12.68 3.89 15.53
N ILE A 191 12.04 2.72 15.46
CA ILE A 191 12.26 1.63 16.41
C ILE A 191 13.48 0.84 15.94
N GLU A 192 14.63 1.05 16.59
CA GLU A 192 15.91 0.45 16.21
C GLU A 192 16.07 -1.00 16.69
N ARG A 193 15.24 -1.45 17.64
CA ARG A 193 15.31 -2.80 18.20
C ARG A 193 14.89 -3.84 17.17
N PRO A 194 15.78 -4.82 16.83
CA PRO A 194 15.51 -5.82 15.80
C PRO A 194 14.58 -6.94 16.26
N GLU A 195 14.39 -7.12 17.58
CA GLU A 195 13.59 -8.19 18.15
C GLU A 195 12.13 -8.12 17.70
N LYS A 196 11.53 -9.27 17.43
CA LYS A 196 10.11 -9.37 17.03
C LYS A 196 9.16 -8.80 18.09
N GLU A 197 9.57 -8.87 19.36
CA GLU A 197 8.84 -8.31 20.49
C GLU A 197 8.59 -6.81 20.35
N ALA A 198 9.53 -6.07 19.75
CA ALA A 198 9.35 -4.63 19.51
C ALA A 198 8.21 -4.35 18.52
N ALA A 199 8.06 -5.18 17.49
CA ALA A 199 6.91 -5.09 16.59
C ALA A 199 5.59 -5.44 17.29
N ILE A 200 5.59 -6.48 18.14
CA ILE A 200 4.41 -6.92 18.89
C ILE A 200 3.96 -5.82 19.87
N GLU A 201 4.90 -5.19 20.60
CA GLU A 201 4.56 -4.10 21.50
C GLU A 201 4.05 -2.87 20.75
N LEU A 202 4.61 -2.55 19.56
CA LEU A 202 4.09 -1.48 18.72
C LEU A 202 2.64 -1.77 18.27
N ILE A 203 2.36 -2.99 17.80
CA ILE A 203 1.02 -3.44 17.39
C ILE A 203 0.00 -3.30 18.54
N ARG A 204 0.43 -3.48 19.79
CA ARG A 204 -0.42 -3.38 20.98
C ARG A 204 -0.60 -1.97 21.52
N SER A 205 0.14 -0.97 20.99
CA SER A 205 0.20 0.40 21.51
C SER A 205 -0.97 1.29 21.07
N GLY A 206 -2.22 0.78 21.09
CA GLY A 206 -3.42 1.50 20.64
C GLY A 206 -3.79 2.75 21.44
N LYS A 207 -3.13 3.01 22.59
CA LYS A 207 -3.28 4.28 23.32
C LYS A 207 -2.41 5.39 22.73
N SER A 208 -1.32 5.02 22.04
CA SER A 208 -0.32 5.94 21.51
C SER A 208 -0.42 6.12 20.00
N LEU A 209 -0.90 5.09 19.29
CA LEU A 209 -1.11 5.10 17.84
C LEU A 209 -2.58 5.28 17.49
N ASP A 210 -2.86 6.05 16.45
CA ASP A 210 -4.20 6.27 15.90
C ASP A 210 -4.50 5.32 14.72
N ALA A 211 -3.47 4.85 14.01
CA ALA A 211 -3.56 3.82 12.97
C ALA A 211 -2.24 3.05 12.85
N ILE A 212 -2.28 1.86 12.23
CA ILE A 212 -1.08 1.07 11.91
C ILE A 212 -1.14 0.54 10.49
N ILE A 213 0.00 0.56 9.78
CA ILE A 213 0.16 0.12 8.39
C ILE A 213 1.22 -0.99 8.32
N PRO A 214 0.84 -2.26 8.14
CA PRO A 214 1.79 -3.32 7.87
C PRO A 214 2.20 -3.35 6.39
N ARG A 215 3.51 -3.40 6.13
CA ARG A 215 4.12 -3.51 4.80
C ARG A 215 5.02 -4.73 4.74
N GLY A 216 4.48 -5.86 4.32
CA GLY A 216 5.21 -7.13 4.29
C GLY A 216 4.35 -8.31 3.89
N GLY A 217 4.87 -9.51 4.13
CA GLY A 217 4.20 -10.76 3.77
C GLY A 217 2.93 -11.04 4.57
N THR A 218 2.25 -12.13 4.18
CA THR A 218 0.99 -12.58 4.81
C THR A 218 1.13 -12.80 6.33
N GLY A 219 2.31 -13.26 6.78
CA GLY A 219 2.58 -13.49 8.21
C GLY A 219 2.52 -12.21 9.05
N LEU A 220 3.16 -11.14 8.58
CA LEU A 220 3.11 -9.83 9.25
C LEU A 220 1.67 -9.27 9.26
N ARG A 221 0.99 -9.30 8.11
CA ARG A 221 -0.39 -8.81 7.99
C ARG A 221 -1.31 -9.53 8.97
N LYS A 222 -1.26 -10.86 9.00
CA LYS A 222 -2.06 -11.68 9.91
C LYS A 222 -1.79 -11.33 11.38
N ALA A 223 -0.53 -11.23 11.76
CA ALA A 223 -0.15 -10.86 13.13
C ALA A 223 -0.67 -9.47 13.53
N VAL A 224 -0.61 -8.48 12.60
CA VAL A 224 -1.14 -7.14 12.87
C VAL A 224 -2.66 -7.17 12.98
N LEU A 225 -3.38 -7.83 12.07
CA LEU A 225 -4.84 -7.92 12.10
C LEU A 225 -5.37 -8.64 13.36
N GLU A 226 -4.65 -9.65 13.86
CA GLU A 226 -5.03 -10.40 15.06
C GLU A 226 -4.77 -9.62 16.37
N HIS A 227 -3.75 -8.77 16.40
CA HIS A 227 -3.26 -8.21 17.66
C HIS A 227 -3.36 -6.69 17.77
N ALA A 228 -3.65 -5.97 16.69
CA ALA A 228 -3.75 -4.51 16.70
C ALA A 228 -4.93 -4.04 17.57
N LYS A 229 -4.66 -2.96 18.34
CA LYS A 229 -5.67 -2.30 19.18
C LYS A 229 -6.05 -0.92 18.64
N MET A 230 -5.68 -0.64 17.41
CA MET A 230 -6.02 0.55 16.64
C MET A 230 -6.47 0.14 15.24
N PRO A 231 -7.09 1.02 14.45
CA PRO A 231 -7.38 0.77 13.04
C PRO A 231 -6.15 0.34 12.25
N VAL A 232 -6.32 -0.67 11.40
CA VAL A 232 -5.27 -1.20 10.52
C VAL A 232 -5.59 -0.75 9.09
N LEU A 233 -4.64 -0.06 8.46
CA LEU A 233 -4.70 0.29 7.05
C LEU A 233 -3.79 -0.68 6.29
N CYS A 234 -4.37 -1.67 5.62
CA CYS A 234 -3.58 -2.65 4.90
C CYS A 234 -4.35 -3.26 3.73
N ASP A 235 -3.59 -3.88 2.86
CA ASP A 235 -4.08 -4.90 1.96
C ASP A 235 -4.49 -6.13 2.77
N ASP A 236 -5.75 -6.51 2.70
CA ASP A 236 -6.31 -7.71 3.35
C ASP A 236 -6.10 -8.98 2.53
N GLY A 237 -5.14 -8.96 1.58
CA GLY A 237 -4.74 -10.11 0.77
C GLY A 237 -5.57 -10.27 -0.50
N GLY A 238 -6.09 -9.19 -1.03
CA GLY A 238 -6.88 -9.19 -2.26
C GLY A 238 -6.10 -9.68 -3.48
N LEU A 239 -6.79 -10.45 -4.32
CA LEU A 239 -6.24 -11.05 -5.53
C LEU A 239 -6.30 -10.09 -6.72
N THR A 240 -5.41 -10.28 -7.65
CA THR A 240 -5.39 -9.55 -8.92
C THR A 240 -5.87 -10.45 -10.05
N TYR A 241 -6.96 -10.06 -10.69
CA TYR A 241 -7.60 -10.79 -11.80
C TYR A 241 -7.46 -10.03 -13.11
N LEU A 242 -7.34 -10.78 -14.20
CA LEU A 242 -7.49 -10.25 -15.56
C LEU A 242 -8.41 -11.17 -16.35
N TYR A 243 -9.49 -10.62 -16.89
CA TYR A 243 -10.41 -11.31 -17.81
C TYR A 243 -10.17 -10.86 -19.24
N VAL A 244 -9.96 -11.81 -20.13
CA VAL A 244 -9.85 -11.60 -21.59
C VAL A 244 -11.16 -12.02 -22.22
N ASP A 245 -11.88 -11.05 -22.76
CA ASP A 245 -13.18 -11.22 -23.39
C ASP A 245 -13.02 -11.77 -24.83
N GLU A 246 -14.10 -12.31 -25.39
CA GLU A 246 -14.11 -12.84 -26.78
C GLU A 246 -13.79 -11.78 -27.83
N ASP A 247 -14.31 -10.57 -27.65
CA ASP A 247 -14.05 -9.42 -28.50
C ASP A 247 -12.92 -8.55 -27.94
N THR A 248 -11.69 -9.04 -28.02
CA THR A 248 -10.50 -8.30 -27.59
C THR A 248 -9.50 -8.13 -28.73
N ASP A 249 -8.71 -7.06 -28.64
CA ASP A 249 -7.47 -6.95 -29.41
C ASP A 249 -6.44 -7.91 -28.82
N ILE A 250 -6.19 -9.04 -29.51
CA ILE A 250 -5.32 -10.12 -29.01
C ILE A 250 -3.90 -9.62 -28.72
N PRO A 251 -3.18 -8.93 -29.62
CA PRO A 251 -1.85 -8.39 -29.33
C PRO A 251 -1.83 -7.47 -28.12
N LEU A 252 -2.81 -6.58 -27.97
CA LEU A 252 -2.96 -5.69 -26.83
C LEU A 252 -3.14 -6.49 -25.53
N ALA A 253 -4.09 -7.42 -25.51
CA ALA A 253 -4.39 -8.26 -24.35
C ALA A 253 -3.19 -9.12 -23.92
N GLN A 254 -2.43 -9.68 -24.88
CA GLN A 254 -1.20 -10.42 -24.59
C GLN A 254 -0.16 -9.56 -23.88
N ASN A 255 0.07 -8.35 -24.37
CA ASN A 255 1.02 -7.41 -23.75
C ASN A 255 0.57 -7.01 -22.34
N ILE A 256 -0.73 -6.78 -22.13
CA ILE A 256 -1.31 -6.46 -20.82
C ILE A 256 -1.07 -7.62 -19.85
N VAL A 257 -1.37 -8.87 -20.23
CA VAL A 257 -1.16 -10.05 -19.37
C VAL A 257 0.31 -10.22 -18.99
N ILE A 258 1.21 -10.16 -19.96
CA ILE A 258 2.65 -10.31 -19.72
C ILE A 258 3.15 -9.19 -18.79
N ASN A 259 2.84 -7.93 -19.08
CA ASN A 259 3.24 -6.82 -18.24
C ASN A 259 2.66 -6.94 -16.82
N SER A 260 1.38 -7.30 -16.70
CA SER A 260 0.71 -7.46 -15.41
C SER A 260 1.37 -8.52 -14.52
N LYS A 261 2.00 -9.55 -15.10
CA LYS A 261 2.68 -10.59 -14.32
C LYS A 261 4.18 -10.37 -14.17
N VAL A 262 4.86 -9.94 -15.24
CA VAL A 262 6.32 -10.03 -15.34
C VAL A 262 7.03 -8.80 -14.81
N GLN A 263 6.44 -7.61 -14.96
CA GLN A 263 7.08 -6.32 -14.60
C GLN A 263 7.56 -6.30 -13.14
N SER A 264 6.78 -6.87 -12.21
CA SER A 264 7.17 -7.10 -10.82
C SER A 264 6.31 -8.23 -10.23
N ALA A 265 6.72 -9.47 -10.44
CA ALA A 265 5.92 -10.66 -10.10
C ALA A 265 5.57 -10.79 -8.61
N GLY A 266 6.34 -10.17 -7.72
CA GLY A 266 6.12 -10.19 -6.26
C GLY A 266 5.25 -9.05 -5.72
N ALA A 267 4.83 -8.11 -6.56
CA ALA A 267 4.01 -7.00 -6.11
C ALA A 267 2.55 -7.42 -5.87
N ALA A 268 1.85 -6.74 -4.97
CA ALA A 268 0.46 -7.04 -4.61
C ALA A 268 -0.52 -6.91 -5.79
N ASN A 269 -0.24 -6.00 -6.72
CA ASN A 269 -1.02 -5.78 -7.95
C ASN A 269 -0.48 -6.56 -9.17
N ALA A 270 0.47 -7.51 -8.98
CA ALA A 270 0.85 -8.46 -10.00
C ALA A 270 -0.27 -9.47 -10.24
N LEU A 271 -0.49 -9.86 -11.48
CA LEU A 271 -1.56 -10.77 -11.87
C LEU A 271 -1.44 -12.13 -11.17
N ASP A 272 -2.48 -12.54 -10.44
CA ASP A 272 -2.57 -13.85 -9.80
C ASP A 272 -3.37 -14.84 -10.64
N THR A 273 -4.50 -14.40 -11.20
CA THR A 273 -5.40 -15.26 -11.97
C THR A 273 -5.78 -14.63 -13.31
N LEU A 274 -5.53 -15.35 -14.37
CA LEU A 274 -5.96 -15.03 -15.74
C LEU A 274 -7.20 -15.84 -16.10
N LEU A 275 -8.30 -15.15 -16.40
CA LEU A 275 -9.54 -15.72 -16.89
C LEU A 275 -9.64 -15.45 -18.40
N VAL A 276 -9.87 -16.47 -19.20
CA VAL A 276 -9.92 -16.33 -20.68
C VAL A 276 -11.21 -16.94 -21.21
N GLN A 277 -11.95 -16.16 -21.98
CA GLN A 277 -13.17 -16.64 -22.63
C GLN A 277 -12.81 -17.81 -23.59
N GLN A 278 -13.60 -18.88 -23.56
CA GLN A 278 -13.23 -20.17 -24.17
C GLN A 278 -13.09 -20.13 -25.70
N PHE A 279 -13.85 -19.27 -26.42
CA PHE A 279 -13.78 -19.22 -27.89
C PHE A 279 -12.46 -18.61 -28.36
N ILE A 280 -11.93 -17.60 -27.65
CA ILE A 280 -10.65 -16.98 -27.97
C ILE A 280 -9.44 -17.78 -27.41
N GLY A 281 -9.69 -18.68 -26.46
CA GLY A 281 -8.64 -19.41 -25.74
C GLY A 281 -7.64 -20.11 -26.65
N ARG A 282 -8.09 -20.74 -27.76
CA ARG A 282 -7.19 -21.42 -28.71
C ARG A 282 -6.21 -20.49 -29.40
N GLN A 283 -6.62 -19.27 -29.69
CA GLN A 283 -5.79 -18.29 -30.37
C GLN A 283 -4.93 -17.50 -29.39
N PHE A 284 -5.48 -17.19 -28.20
CA PHE A 284 -4.87 -16.31 -27.22
C PHE A 284 -3.84 -17.02 -26.34
N LEU A 285 -4.19 -18.18 -25.74
CA LEU A 285 -3.39 -18.81 -24.68
C LEU A 285 -2.01 -19.34 -25.13
N PRO A 286 -1.87 -20.05 -26.27
CA PRO A 286 -0.58 -20.67 -26.59
C PRO A 286 0.58 -19.68 -26.70
N PRO A 287 0.49 -18.57 -27.44
CA PRO A 287 1.60 -17.63 -27.54
C PRO A 287 1.91 -16.92 -26.20
N VAL A 288 0.90 -16.63 -25.38
CA VAL A 288 1.10 -16.03 -24.05
C VAL A 288 1.79 -16.99 -23.10
N ILE A 289 1.31 -18.24 -23.02
CA ILE A 289 1.87 -19.27 -22.13
C ILE A 289 3.30 -19.60 -22.52
N ASN A 290 3.60 -19.76 -23.82
CA ASN A 290 4.96 -20.00 -24.27
C ASN A 290 5.91 -18.86 -23.84
N ARG A 291 5.52 -17.60 -24.03
CA ARG A 291 6.33 -16.47 -23.60
C ARG A 291 6.51 -16.44 -22.08
N LEU A 292 5.45 -16.68 -21.30
CA LEU A 292 5.54 -16.72 -19.84
C LEU A 292 6.50 -17.80 -19.35
N LEU A 293 6.46 -19.01 -19.93
CA LEU A 293 7.31 -20.14 -19.54
C LEU A 293 8.74 -19.98 -20.04
N ASP A 294 8.92 -19.69 -21.33
CA ASP A 294 10.23 -19.78 -22.01
C ASP A 294 11.06 -18.49 -21.79
N GLU A 295 10.46 -17.32 -21.96
CA GLU A 295 11.17 -16.04 -21.84
C GLU A 295 11.28 -15.61 -20.38
N PHE A 296 10.17 -15.70 -19.60
CA PHE A 296 10.07 -15.09 -18.28
C PHE A 296 10.12 -16.08 -17.11
N LYS A 297 10.18 -17.38 -17.37
CA LYS A 297 10.26 -18.44 -16.35
C LYS A 297 9.13 -18.37 -15.33
N VAL A 298 7.93 -17.99 -15.75
CA VAL A 298 6.72 -17.97 -14.93
C VAL A 298 6.12 -19.37 -14.91
N GLU A 299 5.89 -19.94 -13.74
CA GLU A 299 5.15 -21.19 -13.58
C GLU A 299 3.67 -20.94 -13.89
N VAL A 300 3.09 -21.73 -14.80
CA VAL A 300 1.69 -21.61 -15.18
C VAL A 300 0.89 -22.78 -14.62
N ARG A 301 -0.19 -22.49 -13.89
CA ARG A 301 -1.12 -23.48 -13.33
C ARG A 301 -2.47 -23.37 -14.05
N GLY A 302 -2.86 -24.42 -14.79
CA GLY A 302 -4.04 -24.40 -15.64
C GLY A 302 -5.22 -25.18 -15.08
N CYS A 303 -6.45 -24.66 -15.24
CA CYS A 303 -7.65 -25.48 -15.03
C CYS A 303 -7.68 -26.67 -16.04
N PRO A 304 -8.54 -27.70 -15.84
CA PRO A 304 -8.60 -28.85 -16.75
C PRO A 304 -8.78 -28.49 -18.23
N LYS A 305 -9.64 -27.51 -18.56
CA LYS A 305 -9.84 -27.02 -19.93
C LYS A 305 -8.56 -26.39 -20.50
N THR A 306 -7.87 -25.57 -19.71
CA THR A 306 -6.59 -24.94 -20.10
C THR A 306 -5.50 -25.98 -20.30
N THR A 307 -5.35 -26.93 -19.36
CA THR A 307 -4.34 -27.99 -19.44
C THR A 307 -4.58 -28.88 -20.65
N ALA A 308 -5.81 -29.26 -20.95
CA ALA A 308 -6.16 -30.05 -22.12
C ALA A 308 -5.84 -29.31 -23.44
N LEU A 309 -6.16 -28.02 -23.52
CA LEU A 309 -5.87 -27.19 -24.69
C LEU A 309 -4.36 -27.09 -24.96
N ILE A 310 -3.57 -26.77 -23.94
CA ILE A 310 -2.12 -26.62 -24.08
C ILE A 310 -1.45 -27.97 -24.33
N GLY A 311 -1.90 -29.05 -23.67
CA GLY A 311 -1.40 -30.39 -23.88
C GLY A 311 -1.62 -30.91 -25.32
N GLN A 312 -2.76 -30.59 -25.94
CA GLN A 312 -3.00 -30.92 -27.36
C GLN A 312 -2.03 -30.21 -28.32
N MET A 313 -1.60 -29.00 -27.98
CA MET A 313 -0.69 -28.19 -28.78
C MET A 313 0.79 -28.53 -28.51
N ALA A 314 1.11 -29.01 -27.31
CA ALA A 314 2.46 -29.44 -26.90
C ALA A 314 2.93 -30.72 -27.58
N MET A 315 2.11 -31.42 -28.36
CA MET A 315 2.57 -32.57 -29.21
C MET A 315 3.64 -32.18 -30.23
N SER A 316 3.94 -30.89 -30.39
CA SER A 316 5.06 -30.35 -31.17
C SER A 316 6.31 -29.98 -30.36
N GLY A 317 6.38 -30.39 -29.09
CA GLY A 317 7.55 -30.27 -28.19
C GLY A 317 7.63 -28.93 -27.43
N HIS A 318 7.54 -28.96 -26.11
CA HIS A 318 8.12 -28.07 -25.09
C HIS A 318 7.23 -27.42 -24.03
N THR A 319 5.89 -27.51 -24.01
CA THR A 319 5.18 -26.73 -23.00
C THR A 319 4.37 -27.59 -22.03
N SER A 320 4.90 -27.84 -20.85
CA SER A 320 4.15 -28.48 -19.75
C SER A 320 3.69 -27.41 -18.74
N ILE A 321 2.38 -27.31 -18.55
CA ILE A 321 1.79 -26.50 -17.47
C ILE A 321 1.33 -27.42 -16.34
N ILE A 322 1.32 -26.90 -15.10
CA ILE A 322 0.92 -27.65 -13.91
C ILE A 322 -0.60 -27.58 -13.78
N PRO A 323 -1.31 -28.68 -13.44
CA PRO A 323 -2.72 -28.60 -13.08
C PRO A 323 -2.94 -27.68 -11.86
N ALA A 324 -3.87 -26.75 -11.97
CA ALA A 324 -4.25 -25.87 -10.86
C ALA A 324 -5.05 -26.65 -9.80
N MET A 325 -4.78 -26.35 -8.54
CA MET A 325 -5.54 -26.84 -7.38
C MET A 325 -6.53 -25.76 -6.93
N ASP A 326 -7.56 -26.15 -6.16
CA ASP A 326 -8.56 -25.20 -5.65
C ASP A 326 -7.96 -24.06 -4.83
N ALA A 327 -6.89 -24.34 -4.08
CA ALA A 327 -6.16 -23.33 -3.32
C ALA A 327 -5.50 -22.25 -4.18
N ASP A 328 -5.14 -22.56 -5.45
CA ASP A 328 -4.48 -21.61 -6.34
C ASP A 328 -5.39 -20.42 -6.69
N TRP A 329 -6.69 -20.65 -6.73
CA TRP A 329 -7.69 -19.61 -7.03
C TRP A 329 -7.88 -18.57 -5.92
N CYS A 330 -7.42 -18.90 -4.69
CA CYS A 330 -7.48 -18.04 -3.52
C CYS A 330 -6.08 -17.58 -3.06
N THR A 331 -5.05 -17.80 -3.89
CA THR A 331 -3.65 -17.52 -3.51
C THR A 331 -3.11 -16.28 -4.20
N GLN A 332 -2.67 -15.31 -3.40
CA GLN A 332 -1.79 -14.23 -3.87
C GLN A 332 -0.37 -14.79 -3.94
N PHE A 333 0.11 -15.08 -5.15
CA PHE A 333 1.36 -15.84 -5.33
C PHE A 333 2.63 -15.10 -4.90
N GLN A 334 2.65 -13.76 -5.00
CA GLN A 334 3.82 -12.93 -4.66
C GLN A 334 5.13 -13.44 -5.31
N GLY A 335 5.02 -13.95 -6.54
CA GLY A 335 6.12 -14.57 -7.26
C GLY A 335 5.77 -14.90 -8.71
N PRO A 336 6.69 -15.51 -9.47
CA PRO A 336 6.50 -15.84 -10.88
C PRO A 336 5.61 -17.08 -11.07
N VAL A 337 4.39 -17.06 -10.53
CA VAL A 337 3.36 -18.11 -10.67
C VAL A 337 2.07 -17.46 -11.13
N LEU A 338 1.38 -18.05 -12.12
CA LEU A 338 0.12 -17.55 -12.68
C LEU A 338 -0.89 -18.69 -12.78
N ALA A 339 -2.08 -18.51 -12.17
CA ALA A 339 -3.22 -19.40 -12.39
C ALA A 339 -3.97 -18.98 -13.66
N VAL A 340 -4.40 -19.95 -14.48
CA VAL A 340 -5.09 -19.70 -15.76
C VAL A 340 -6.34 -20.55 -15.85
N LYS A 341 -7.50 -19.91 -16.04
CA LYS A 341 -8.79 -20.58 -16.18
C LYS A 341 -9.51 -20.14 -17.46
N MET A 342 -9.97 -21.10 -18.22
CA MET A 342 -10.91 -20.84 -19.32
C MET A 342 -12.33 -20.80 -18.77
N VAL A 343 -13.05 -19.72 -19.11
CA VAL A 343 -14.45 -19.46 -18.70
C VAL A 343 -15.37 -19.38 -19.93
N GLU A 344 -16.63 -19.67 -19.74
CA GLU A 344 -17.61 -19.67 -20.85
C GLU A 344 -17.94 -18.25 -21.33
N ASN A 345 -18.08 -17.33 -20.38
CA ASN A 345 -18.51 -15.95 -20.64
C ASN A 345 -18.14 -15.04 -19.46
N LEU A 346 -18.55 -13.76 -19.58
CA LEU A 346 -18.35 -12.75 -18.54
C LEU A 346 -19.04 -13.12 -17.21
N ASP A 347 -20.20 -13.79 -17.24
CA ASP A 347 -20.92 -14.20 -16.02
C ASP A 347 -20.10 -15.20 -15.18
N GLU A 348 -19.50 -16.20 -15.83
CA GLU A 348 -18.64 -17.15 -15.14
C GLU A 348 -17.35 -16.46 -14.62
N ALA A 349 -16.81 -15.49 -15.36
CA ALA A 349 -15.67 -14.71 -14.90
C ALA A 349 -16.00 -13.90 -13.64
N LEU A 350 -17.12 -13.20 -13.65
CA LEU A 350 -17.59 -12.42 -12.48
C LEU A 350 -17.88 -13.33 -11.27
N ALA A 351 -18.57 -14.47 -11.50
CA ALA A 351 -18.83 -15.46 -10.44
C ALA A 351 -17.52 -16.00 -9.84
N HIS A 352 -16.51 -16.25 -10.68
CA HIS A 352 -15.19 -16.70 -10.22
C HIS A 352 -14.52 -15.64 -9.33
N ILE A 353 -14.48 -14.38 -9.77
CA ILE A 353 -13.88 -13.27 -9.00
C ILE A 353 -14.57 -13.13 -7.63
N VAL A 354 -15.89 -13.15 -7.61
CA VAL A 354 -16.65 -13.02 -6.35
C VAL A 354 -16.47 -14.24 -5.43
N GLY A 355 -16.33 -15.42 -6.00
CA GLY A 355 -16.29 -16.69 -5.24
C GLY A 355 -14.96 -17.02 -4.57
N HIS A 356 -13.86 -16.34 -4.93
CA HIS A 356 -12.51 -16.74 -4.51
C HIS A 356 -11.78 -15.73 -3.61
N GLY A 357 -12.52 -14.83 -2.98
CA GLY A 357 -11.96 -13.91 -1.97
C GLY A 357 -11.99 -12.44 -2.36
N PRO A 358 -11.39 -11.57 -1.53
CA PRO A 358 -11.35 -10.14 -1.81
C PRO A 358 -10.54 -9.86 -3.09
N CYS A 359 -11.00 -8.91 -3.89
CA CYS A 359 -10.33 -8.49 -5.12
C CYS A 359 -9.61 -7.15 -4.91
N LEU A 360 -8.30 -7.14 -5.12
CA LEU A 360 -7.49 -5.92 -5.06
C LEU A 360 -7.55 -5.18 -6.40
N THR A 361 -7.25 -5.88 -7.49
CA THR A 361 -7.25 -5.30 -8.83
C THR A 361 -7.97 -6.22 -9.79
N ALA A 362 -8.91 -5.69 -10.55
CA ALA A 362 -9.57 -6.41 -11.62
C ALA A 362 -9.37 -5.71 -12.96
N VAL A 363 -8.99 -6.46 -13.97
CA VAL A 363 -8.78 -5.96 -15.33
C VAL A 363 -9.71 -6.71 -16.28
N ILE A 364 -10.31 -6.01 -17.22
CA ILE A 364 -10.94 -6.61 -18.41
C ILE A 364 -10.21 -6.14 -19.67
N ALA A 365 -9.89 -7.07 -20.56
CA ALA A 365 -9.42 -6.78 -21.91
C ALA A 365 -10.58 -7.06 -22.90
N THR A 366 -11.15 -6.01 -23.48
CA THR A 366 -12.31 -6.10 -24.38
C THR A 366 -12.39 -4.89 -25.29
N THR A 367 -12.96 -5.04 -26.48
CA THR A 367 -13.36 -3.93 -27.37
C THR A 367 -14.85 -3.60 -27.23
N ARG A 368 -15.62 -4.41 -26.50
CA ARG A 368 -17.06 -4.18 -26.29
C ARG A 368 -17.29 -3.22 -25.13
N TYR A 369 -17.88 -2.09 -25.44
CA TYR A 369 -18.25 -1.07 -24.44
C TYR A 369 -19.20 -1.65 -23.36
N GLU A 370 -20.17 -2.46 -23.76
CA GLU A 370 -21.14 -3.07 -22.84
C GLU A 370 -20.46 -3.99 -21.81
N SER A 371 -19.57 -4.89 -22.27
CA SER A 371 -18.78 -5.78 -21.39
C SER A 371 -17.93 -4.96 -20.42
N ALA A 372 -17.25 -3.92 -20.91
CA ALA A 372 -16.43 -3.03 -20.10
C ALA A 372 -17.24 -2.35 -19.00
N MET A 373 -18.36 -1.73 -19.34
CA MET A 373 -19.22 -1.02 -18.39
C MET A 373 -19.89 -1.96 -17.38
N ARG A 374 -20.27 -3.15 -17.82
CA ARG A 374 -20.81 -4.17 -16.92
C ARG A 374 -19.76 -4.65 -15.93
N PHE A 375 -18.55 -4.97 -16.39
CA PHE A 375 -17.44 -5.40 -15.55
C PHE A 375 -17.08 -4.35 -14.50
N THR A 376 -16.96 -3.07 -14.91
CA THR A 376 -16.63 -1.98 -13.99
C THR A 376 -17.67 -1.75 -12.90
N ARG A 377 -18.95 -2.05 -13.17
CA ARG A 377 -20.04 -1.89 -12.21
C ARG A 377 -20.22 -3.08 -11.28
N GLU A 378 -20.01 -4.31 -11.78
CA GLU A 378 -20.33 -5.54 -11.04
C GLU A 378 -19.15 -6.07 -10.22
N VAL A 379 -17.89 -5.74 -10.59
CA VAL A 379 -16.72 -6.19 -9.83
C VAL A 379 -16.48 -5.30 -8.62
N ASP A 380 -16.44 -5.91 -7.44
CA ASP A 380 -16.05 -5.24 -6.19
C ASP A 380 -14.53 -5.42 -5.95
N ALA A 381 -13.74 -4.55 -6.57
CA ALA A 381 -12.29 -4.46 -6.40
C ALA A 381 -11.87 -3.09 -5.86
N SER A 382 -10.62 -2.96 -5.42
CA SER A 382 -10.04 -1.66 -5.06
C SER A 382 -9.82 -0.79 -6.29
N ALA A 383 -9.44 -1.41 -7.41
CA ALA A 383 -9.31 -0.77 -8.70
C ALA A 383 -9.86 -1.70 -9.80
N VAL A 384 -10.64 -1.14 -10.70
CA VAL A 384 -11.18 -1.84 -11.86
C VAL A 384 -10.68 -1.15 -13.12
N PHE A 385 -10.03 -1.91 -13.99
CA PHE A 385 -9.36 -1.42 -15.19
C PHE A 385 -9.96 -2.00 -16.47
N VAL A 386 -9.91 -1.22 -17.53
CA VAL A 386 -10.27 -1.63 -18.88
C VAL A 386 -9.09 -1.41 -19.79
N ASN A 387 -8.59 -2.48 -20.42
CA ASN A 387 -7.53 -2.45 -21.44
C ASN A 387 -6.20 -1.85 -20.98
N VAL A 388 -5.84 -2.02 -19.70
CA VAL A 388 -4.55 -1.59 -19.15
C VAL A 388 -3.97 -2.62 -18.18
N SER A 389 -2.68 -2.54 -17.91
CA SER A 389 -2.00 -3.44 -16.97
C SER A 389 -2.44 -3.24 -15.54
N SER A 390 -2.59 -4.33 -14.78
CA SER A 390 -2.88 -4.30 -13.33
C SER A 390 -1.78 -3.57 -12.53
N ARG A 391 -0.57 -3.51 -13.08
CA ARG A 391 0.58 -2.83 -12.47
C ARG A 391 0.39 -1.32 -12.32
N LEU A 392 -0.56 -0.74 -13.05
CA LEU A 392 -0.92 0.67 -12.92
C LEU A 392 -1.79 0.98 -11.69
N ASN A 393 -2.20 -0.04 -10.89
CA ASN A 393 -2.83 0.21 -9.58
C ASN A 393 -1.75 0.63 -8.55
N ALA A 394 -1.29 1.86 -8.64
CA ALA A 394 -0.26 2.45 -7.80
C ALA A 394 -0.45 3.96 -7.71
N GLY A 395 -0.03 4.57 -6.60
CA GLY A 395 -0.21 6.00 -6.35
C GLY A 395 0.52 6.88 -7.36
N ASP A 396 1.71 6.49 -7.81
CA ASP A 396 2.48 7.17 -8.85
C ASP A 396 1.76 7.18 -10.20
N SER A 397 1.23 6.02 -10.59
CA SER A 397 0.50 5.87 -11.86
C SER A 397 -0.82 6.65 -11.90
N TYR A 398 -1.41 6.93 -10.75
CA TYR A 398 -2.61 7.76 -10.60
C TYR A 398 -2.32 9.26 -10.47
N GLY A 399 -1.05 9.66 -10.47
CA GLY A 399 -0.63 11.04 -10.24
C GLY A 399 -0.77 11.49 -8.77
N MET A 400 -0.85 10.53 -7.84
CA MET A 400 -0.93 10.78 -6.40
C MET A 400 0.45 10.81 -5.73
N GLY A 401 1.52 10.74 -6.52
CA GLY A 401 2.92 10.72 -6.07
C GLY A 401 3.38 9.35 -5.64
N ALA A 402 3.52 9.13 -4.34
CA ALA A 402 3.87 7.84 -3.75
C ALA A 402 2.68 7.23 -3.00
N ASP A 403 2.76 5.94 -2.67
CA ASP A 403 1.84 5.28 -1.75
C ASP A 403 2.58 4.47 -0.70
N ILE A 404 2.00 4.36 0.49
CA ILE A 404 2.52 3.46 1.54
C ILE A 404 2.09 2.02 1.26
N GLY A 405 1.16 1.79 0.36
CA GLY A 405 0.66 0.50 -0.08
C GLY A 405 -0.73 0.54 -0.65
N LEU A 406 -1.21 -0.62 -1.06
CA LEU A 406 -2.55 -0.81 -1.58
C LEU A 406 -3.46 -1.38 -0.48
N SER A 407 -4.71 -0.96 -0.43
CA SER A 407 -5.71 -1.48 0.50
C SER A 407 -6.91 -2.06 -0.25
N GLY A 408 -7.30 -3.29 0.09
CA GLY A 408 -8.56 -3.91 -0.32
C GLY A 408 -9.72 -3.54 0.60
N SER A 409 -9.42 -3.00 1.78
CA SER A 409 -10.41 -2.69 2.81
C SER A 409 -11.41 -1.62 2.37
N ARG A 410 -12.67 -1.81 2.75
CA ARG A 410 -13.73 -0.82 2.50
C ARG A 410 -13.67 0.36 3.47
N LEU A 411 -13.03 0.17 4.61
CA LEU A 411 -12.84 1.15 5.68
C LEU A 411 -11.32 1.22 6.02
N HIS A 412 -10.70 2.30 6.12
CA HIS A 412 -11.01 3.71 5.84
C HIS A 412 -10.64 4.07 4.40
N ALA A 413 -9.66 3.37 3.83
CA ALA A 413 -9.11 3.59 2.50
C ALA A 413 -9.26 2.34 1.63
N LYS A 414 -9.64 2.52 0.36
CA LYS A 414 -9.71 1.49 -0.67
C LYS A 414 -8.83 1.92 -1.85
N GLY A 415 -7.86 1.10 -2.25
CA GLY A 415 -6.86 1.47 -3.26
C GLY A 415 -5.52 1.92 -2.66
N PRO A 416 -4.72 2.71 -3.39
CA PRO A 416 -3.44 3.23 -2.90
C PRO A 416 -3.62 4.11 -1.66
N ILE A 417 -2.79 3.90 -0.64
CA ILE A 417 -2.75 4.70 0.59
C ILE A 417 -1.79 5.87 0.35
N CYS A 418 -2.34 6.96 -0.16
CA CYS A 418 -1.64 8.21 -0.47
C CYS A 418 -1.96 9.31 0.56
N LEU A 419 -1.68 10.56 0.24
CA LEU A 419 -1.85 11.69 1.17
C LEU A 419 -3.27 11.84 1.70
N GLU A 420 -4.29 11.71 0.84
CA GLU A 420 -5.68 11.87 1.28
C GLU A 420 -6.12 10.78 2.23
N GLN A 421 -5.68 9.53 2.00
CA GLN A 421 -6.00 8.38 2.84
C GLN A 421 -5.32 8.42 4.22
N LEU A 422 -4.28 9.25 4.36
CA LEU A 422 -3.62 9.53 5.64
C LEU A 422 -4.28 10.70 6.40
N THR A 423 -5.45 11.17 5.94
CA THR A 423 -6.26 12.18 6.60
C THR A 423 -7.67 11.66 6.90
N CYS A 424 -8.33 12.30 7.83
CA CYS A 424 -9.77 12.14 8.07
C CYS A 424 -10.46 13.51 7.96
N GLU A 425 -11.77 13.54 8.08
CA GLU A 425 -12.54 14.79 7.98
C GLU A 425 -13.16 15.18 9.32
N LYS A 426 -13.10 16.47 9.65
CA LYS A 426 -13.89 17.06 10.74
C LYS A 426 -14.91 18.05 10.19
N TYR A 427 -15.98 18.24 10.94
CA TYR A 427 -16.96 19.30 10.65
C TYR A 427 -16.52 20.61 11.30
N VAL A 428 -16.52 21.68 10.50
CA VAL A 428 -16.35 23.06 10.95
C VAL A 428 -17.65 23.79 10.64
N VAL A 429 -18.29 24.32 11.69
CA VAL A 429 -19.62 24.92 11.56
C VAL A 429 -19.56 26.35 12.05
N PHE A 430 -19.98 27.28 11.18
CA PHE A 430 -20.17 28.68 11.55
C PHE A 430 -21.66 28.99 11.65
N GLY A 431 -22.01 29.76 12.67
CA GLY A 431 -23.36 30.18 12.94
C GLY A 431 -23.40 31.57 13.59
N SER A 432 -24.61 32.07 13.82
CA SER A 432 -24.91 33.36 14.42
C SER A 432 -25.87 33.25 15.64
N GLY A 433 -25.70 32.18 16.43
CA GLY A 433 -26.52 31.94 17.63
C GLY A 433 -27.67 30.94 17.40
N GLN A 434 -27.64 30.12 16.37
CA GLN A 434 -28.67 29.12 16.12
C GLN A 434 -28.71 28.07 17.25
N LEU A 435 -29.93 27.77 17.71
CA LEU A 435 -30.21 26.79 18.75
C LEU A 435 -30.94 25.57 18.15
N LYS A 436 -30.85 24.44 18.81
CA LYS A 436 -31.49 23.17 18.37
C LYS A 436 -33.01 23.16 18.55
N VAL A 437 -33.59 24.27 18.92
CA VAL A 437 -35.03 24.48 19.15
C VAL A 437 -35.53 25.63 18.29
N PRO A 438 -36.86 25.73 17.99
CA PRO A 438 -37.44 26.88 17.29
C PRO A 438 -37.08 28.19 17.99
N HIS A 439 -36.84 29.23 17.22
CA HIS A 439 -36.59 30.57 17.77
C HIS A 439 -37.77 31.48 17.44
N PRO A 440 -38.34 32.23 18.41
CA PRO A 440 -37.93 32.31 19.82
C PRO A 440 -38.13 31.00 20.57
N VAL A 441 -37.23 30.70 21.51
CA VAL A 441 -37.35 29.52 22.37
C VAL A 441 -38.55 29.73 23.27
N PRO A 442 -39.56 28.82 23.29
CA PRO A 442 -40.70 28.95 24.21
C PRO A 442 -40.20 29.02 25.68
N GLU A 443 -40.77 29.88 26.50
CA GLU A 443 -40.44 29.98 27.93
C GLU A 443 -40.51 28.61 28.63
N SER A 444 -41.52 27.82 28.29
CA SER A 444 -41.69 26.45 28.79
C SER A 444 -40.53 25.51 28.50
N TYR A 445 -39.67 25.81 27.51
CA TYR A 445 -38.51 25.03 27.19
C TYR A 445 -37.32 25.29 28.13
N PHE A 446 -37.14 26.53 28.55
CA PHE A 446 -36.15 26.89 29.58
C PHE A 446 -36.51 26.26 30.92
N ASP A 447 -37.79 26.27 31.30
CA ASP A 447 -38.27 25.61 32.53
C ASP A 447 -38.02 24.09 32.48
N ALA A 448 -38.25 23.43 31.31
CA ALA A 448 -38.00 22.02 31.15
C ALA A 448 -36.50 21.63 31.20
N ILE A 449 -35.59 22.52 30.74
CA ILE A 449 -34.15 22.30 30.83
C ILE A 449 -33.63 22.55 32.25
N MET A 450 -34.13 23.58 32.90
CA MET A 450 -33.72 23.95 34.28
C MET A 450 -34.17 22.91 35.30
N LEU A 451 -35.32 22.29 35.08
CA LEU A 451 -35.83 21.20 35.94
C LEU A 451 -35.07 19.85 35.75
N LYS A 452 -34.27 19.71 34.70
CA LYS A 452 -33.46 18.48 34.42
C LYS A 452 -32.00 18.58 34.86
N ARG A 453 -31.57 19.64 35.48
CA ARG A 453 -30.25 19.71 36.15
C ARG A 453 -30.39 19.15 37.57
N PRO A 454 -29.60 18.04 37.89
CA PRO A 454 -29.55 17.52 39.25
C PRO A 454 -28.95 18.55 40.23
#